data_579b676669b683fb24f562bd6d45f953
#
_entry.id   579b676669b683fb24f562bd6d45f953
#
_cell.length_a   1.000
_cell.length_b   1.000
_cell.length_c   1.000
_cell.angle_alpha   90.00
_cell.angle_beta   90.00
_cell.angle_gamma   90.00
#
_symmetry.space_group_name_H-M   'P 1'
#
loop_
_entity.id
_entity.type
_entity.pdbx_description
1 polymer ?
#
loop_
_entity_poly.entity_id
_entity_poly.type
_entity_poly.pdbx_seq_one_letter_code
_entity_poly.pdbx_strand_id
1 'polypeptide(L)'
;MAANRESGGMTPQMMRASGLNPMEWNGYDEGEVEEDVMEQKLAEIQEQSLGPLKEDLAEWLGKHLEIDISKSGMEVNADNFMDVLDNGVYLCQMAKIIQRKAHECVLDGSYTEPLPNYKLRCKSNAPSGSWFARDNTANFLSWCKAFGMADDQMFETEYLVSHTAEKSVVLCLLELARIGYKFGLEPPSLIKMEKEMERMEEEELPPPRPPPPKPNSLDDEVKRIAFMCKCHDHVKKLGEGKYLIFGKVVQIRFLKNRHLMVRVGGGWDTLEHYLIHHNPVQVFEHRRPNTANGSHDSTSKYLCFKSKYKSE
;
A
#
# COMPACT_ATOMS: atom_id res chain seq x y z
N MET A 1 -33.58 -40.65 14.07
CA MET A 1 -32.82 -40.93 15.30
C MET A 1 -31.41 -40.33 15.11
N ALA A 2 -31.18 -39.14 15.62
CA ALA A 2 -29.91 -38.45 15.54
C ALA A 2 -29.22 -38.54 16.91
N ALA A 3 -28.02 -39.11 16.93
CA ALA A 3 -27.23 -39.25 18.15
C ALA A 3 -26.38 -37.99 18.33
N ASN A 4 -26.72 -37.19 19.34
CA ASN A 4 -25.88 -36.11 19.88
C ASN A 4 -24.65 -36.77 20.53
N ARG A 5 -23.44 -36.38 20.06
CA ARG A 5 -22.21 -36.58 20.82
C ARG A 5 -21.96 -35.33 21.64
N GLU A 6 -22.28 -35.40 22.93
CA GLU A 6 -21.86 -34.44 23.92
C GLU A 6 -20.34 -34.53 24.12
N SER A 7 -19.63 -33.43 23.89
CA SER A 7 -18.25 -33.24 24.32
C SER A 7 -18.24 -33.03 25.82
N GLY A 8 -17.82 -34.07 26.59
CA GLY A 8 -17.74 -34.02 28.03
C GLY A 8 -16.64 -33.14 28.54
N GLY A 9 -16.94 -31.87 28.74
CA GLY A 9 -16.10 -30.96 29.52
C GLY A 9 -16.19 -31.31 31.02
N MET A 10 -15.05 -31.41 31.70
CA MET A 10 -14.99 -31.64 33.15
C MET A 10 -15.69 -30.49 33.91
N THR A 11 -16.61 -30.83 34.79
CA THR A 11 -17.31 -29.84 35.64
C THR A 11 -16.40 -29.38 36.81
N PRO A 12 -16.60 -28.17 37.37
CA PRO A 12 -15.83 -27.68 38.51
C PRO A 12 -15.81 -28.60 39.74
N GLN A 13 -16.81 -29.45 39.89
CA GLN A 13 -16.87 -30.45 40.97
C GLN A 13 -15.96 -31.66 40.72
N MET A 14 -15.73 -32.05 39.48
CA MET A 14 -14.76 -33.13 39.14
C MET A 14 -13.29 -32.67 39.32
N MET A 15 -13.02 -31.37 39.13
CA MET A 15 -11.65 -30.83 39.33
C MET A 15 -11.25 -30.79 40.81
N ARG A 16 -12.17 -30.59 41.73
CA ARG A 16 -11.87 -30.62 43.19
C ARG A 16 -11.49 -32.01 43.71
N ALA A 17 -11.93 -33.06 43.03
CA ALA A 17 -11.59 -34.45 43.41
C ALA A 17 -10.20 -34.87 42.96
N SER A 18 -9.56 -34.16 42.01
CA SER A 18 -8.24 -34.46 41.49
C SER A 18 -7.12 -33.61 42.07
N GLY A 19 -7.41 -32.76 43.09
CA GLY A 19 -6.36 -31.96 43.78
C GLY A 19 -5.78 -30.79 42.98
N LEU A 20 -6.40 -30.45 41.85
CA LEU A 20 -6.01 -29.33 41.00
C LEU A 20 -6.73 -28.04 41.43
N ASN A 21 -5.97 -26.99 41.72
CA ASN A 21 -6.46 -25.72 42.18
C ASN A 21 -7.10 -24.95 40.99
N PRO A 22 -8.41 -24.55 41.04
CA PRO A 22 -9.08 -23.89 39.91
C PRO A 22 -8.56 -22.48 39.55
N MET A 23 -7.62 -21.94 40.33
CA MET A 23 -7.11 -20.57 40.16
C MET A 23 -5.83 -20.45 39.31
N GLU A 24 -5.26 -21.55 38.80
CA GLU A 24 -4.02 -21.50 38.02
C GLU A 24 -4.19 -21.76 36.51
N TRP A 25 -5.42 -21.85 36.03
CA TRP A 25 -5.65 -21.98 34.57
C TRP A 25 -6.04 -20.61 33.99
N ASN A 26 -5.07 -19.72 33.92
CA ASN A 26 -5.10 -18.62 32.97
C ASN A 26 -4.74 -19.20 31.59
N GLY A 27 -5.74 -19.77 30.93
CA GLY A 27 -5.65 -20.15 29.52
C GLY A 27 -5.63 -18.88 28.67
N TYR A 28 -4.48 -18.23 28.64
CA TYR A 28 -4.19 -17.35 27.52
C TYR A 28 -3.96 -18.27 26.33
N ASP A 29 -4.82 -18.17 25.34
CA ASP A 29 -4.63 -18.85 24.08
C ASP A 29 -3.37 -18.27 23.41
N GLU A 30 -2.25 -18.99 23.53
CA GLU A 30 -0.96 -18.55 22.96
C GLU A 30 -1.07 -18.32 21.44
N GLY A 31 -2.09 -18.89 20.77
CA GLY A 31 -2.38 -18.69 19.36
C GLY A 31 -2.93 -17.29 19.04
N GLU A 32 -3.77 -16.70 19.90
CA GLU A 32 -4.32 -15.36 19.67
C GLU A 32 -3.24 -14.28 19.79
N VAL A 33 -2.31 -14.41 20.73
CA VAL A 33 -1.23 -13.42 20.92
C VAL A 33 -0.23 -13.45 19.76
N GLU A 34 0.01 -14.60 19.13
CA GLU A 34 0.91 -14.71 17.97
C GLU A 34 0.25 -14.19 16.69
N GLU A 35 -1.07 -14.36 16.54
CA GLU A 35 -1.82 -13.78 15.42
C GLU A 35 -1.83 -12.25 15.50
N ASP A 36 -2.02 -11.66 16.68
CA ASP A 36 -2.00 -10.20 16.90
C ASP A 36 -0.62 -9.60 16.59
N VAL A 37 0.47 -10.24 17.03
CA VAL A 37 1.85 -9.76 16.74
C VAL A 37 2.18 -9.85 15.25
N MET A 38 1.65 -10.86 14.56
CA MET A 38 1.85 -11.01 13.13
C MET A 38 1.05 -9.96 12.36
N GLU A 39 -0.20 -9.71 12.76
CA GLU A 39 -1.07 -8.71 12.14
C GLU A 39 -0.47 -7.31 12.32
N GLN A 40 0.07 -7.00 13.50
CA GLN A 40 0.79 -5.75 13.74
C GLN A 40 2.02 -5.60 12.83
N LYS A 41 2.85 -6.62 12.68
CA LYS A 41 4.02 -6.58 11.78
C LYS A 41 3.62 -6.43 10.32
N LEU A 42 2.54 -7.08 9.88
CA LEU A 42 2.02 -6.92 8.52
C LEU A 42 1.48 -5.50 8.30
N ALA A 43 0.82 -4.92 9.31
CA ALA A 43 0.36 -3.54 9.26
C ALA A 43 1.53 -2.55 9.18
N GLU A 44 2.59 -2.73 9.99
CA GLU A 44 3.81 -1.91 9.93
C GLU A 44 4.49 -1.98 8.55
N ILE A 45 4.64 -3.18 7.98
CA ILE A 45 5.22 -3.37 6.65
C ILE A 45 4.34 -2.72 5.58
N GLN A 46 3.02 -2.83 5.73
CA GLN A 46 2.08 -2.18 4.81
C GLN A 46 2.17 -0.66 4.89
N GLU A 47 2.29 -0.10 6.07
CA GLU A 47 2.48 1.34 6.28
C GLU A 47 3.82 1.82 5.71
N GLN A 48 4.91 1.10 5.96
CA GLN A 48 6.22 1.37 5.36
C GLN A 48 6.19 1.32 3.83
N SER A 49 5.37 0.46 3.22
CA SER A 49 5.23 0.37 1.76
C SER A 49 4.54 1.60 1.15
N LEU A 50 3.72 2.33 1.92
CA LEU A 50 3.06 3.56 1.48
C LEU A 50 3.99 4.79 1.55
N GLY A 51 5.05 4.74 2.35
CA GLY A 51 5.98 5.85 2.53
C GLY A 51 6.47 6.45 1.22
N PRO A 52 7.07 5.65 0.30
CA PRO A 52 7.55 6.14 -0.99
C PRO A 52 6.46 6.76 -1.88
N LEU A 53 5.24 6.23 -1.80
CA LEU A 53 4.09 6.74 -2.56
C LEU A 53 3.64 8.09 -2.00
N LYS A 54 3.56 8.20 -0.66
CA LYS A 54 3.22 9.45 0.03
C LYS A 54 4.27 10.53 -0.24
N GLU A 55 5.57 10.19 -0.22
CA GLU A 55 6.67 11.11 -0.52
C GLU A 55 6.58 11.68 -1.94
N ASP A 56 6.32 10.83 -2.94
CA ASP A 56 6.20 11.25 -4.34
C ASP A 56 4.95 12.13 -4.58
N LEU A 57 3.83 11.76 -3.96
CA LEU A 57 2.59 12.55 -4.01
C LEU A 57 2.69 13.87 -3.24
N ALA A 58 3.39 13.89 -2.10
CA ALA A 58 3.61 15.12 -1.32
C ALA A 58 4.41 16.14 -2.12
N GLU A 59 5.50 15.70 -2.79
CA GLU A 59 6.27 16.55 -3.69
C GLU A 59 5.43 17.08 -4.86
N TRP A 60 4.61 16.20 -5.47
CA TRP A 60 3.72 16.58 -6.56
C TRP A 60 2.68 17.63 -6.13
N LEU A 61 2.02 17.40 -5.00
CA LEU A 61 1.06 18.35 -4.44
C LEU A 61 1.72 19.69 -4.09
N GLY A 62 2.89 19.65 -3.42
CA GLY A 62 3.65 20.85 -3.06
C GLY A 62 4.00 21.70 -4.28
N LYS A 63 4.42 21.05 -5.39
CA LYS A 63 4.76 21.71 -6.64
C LYS A 63 3.57 22.41 -7.29
N HIS A 64 2.39 21.80 -7.31
CA HIS A 64 1.24 22.34 -8.03
C HIS A 64 0.36 23.27 -7.19
N LEU A 65 0.31 23.06 -5.89
CA LEU A 65 -0.50 23.89 -5.00
C LEU A 65 0.20 25.19 -4.57
N GLU A 66 1.49 25.36 -4.95
CA GLU A 66 2.29 26.48 -4.47
C GLU A 66 2.09 26.68 -2.95
N ILE A 67 2.14 25.54 -2.22
CA ILE A 67 2.00 25.57 -0.77
C ILE A 67 3.12 26.47 -0.27
N ASP A 68 2.74 27.67 0.11
CA ASP A 68 3.69 28.71 0.54
C ASP A 68 4.24 28.31 1.90
N ILE A 69 5.35 27.58 1.87
CA ILE A 69 6.12 27.13 3.05
C ILE A 69 6.38 28.31 3.98
N SER A 70 6.50 29.54 3.42
CA SER A 70 6.71 30.78 4.15
C SER A 70 5.49 31.20 4.98
N LYS A 71 4.27 30.81 4.58
CA LYS A 71 3.02 31.22 5.27
C LYS A 71 2.48 30.16 6.21
N SER A 72 2.59 28.88 5.85
CA SER A 72 2.10 27.78 6.70
C SER A 72 3.18 27.18 7.60
N GLY A 73 4.47 27.38 7.28
CA GLY A 73 5.60 26.78 8.00
C GLY A 73 5.64 25.26 7.93
N MET A 74 4.79 24.63 7.11
CA MET A 74 4.62 23.17 7.07
C MET A 74 4.87 22.68 5.65
N GLU A 75 5.97 21.97 5.47
CA GLU A 75 6.26 21.20 4.27
C GLU A 75 5.45 19.90 4.30
N VAL A 76 4.80 19.56 3.18
CA VAL A 76 4.09 18.29 3.06
C VAL A 76 5.12 17.19 2.85
N ASN A 77 5.12 16.18 3.71
CA ASN A 77 6.00 15.02 3.63
C ASN A 77 5.21 13.72 3.90
N ALA A 78 5.86 12.58 3.84
CA ALA A 78 5.20 11.30 4.05
C ALA A 78 4.56 11.16 5.45
N ASP A 79 5.17 11.75 6.48
CA ASP A 79 4.74 11.59 7.87
C ASP A 79 3.50 12.43 8.19
N ASN A 80 3.41 13.67 7.65
CA ASN A 80 2.28 14.57 7.89
C ASN A 80 1.26 14.58 6.74
N PHE A 81 1.39 13.66 5.78
CA PHE A 81 0.60 13.63 4.56
C PHE A 81 -0.90 13.65 4.80
N MET A 82 -1.38 12.81 5.69
CA MET A 82 -2.80 12.72 6.03
C MET A 82 -3.27 13.95 6.80
N ASP A 83 -2.49 14.43 7.78
CA ASP A 83 -2.83 15.62 8.61
C ASP A 83 -3.01 16.88 7.77
N VAL A 84 -2.20 17.03 6.71
CA VAL A 84 -2.29 18.19 5.80
C VAL A 84 -3.51 18.11 4.90
N LEU A 85 -3.96 16.90 4.56
CA LEU A 85 -5.07 16.69 3.61
C LEU A 85 -6.44 16.50 4.27
N ASP A 86 -6.51 16.20 5.56
CA ASP A 86 -7.69 15.74 6.30
C ASP A 86 -8.90 16.67 6.23
N ASN A 87 -8.68 17.97 6.03
CA ASN A 87 -9.75 18.98 5.88
C ASN A 87 -10.29 19.11 4.44
N GLY A 88 -9.72 18.36 3.49
CA GLY A 88 -10.14 18.32 2.08
C GLY A 88 -9.86 19.59 1.27
N VAL A 89 -9.25 20.62 1.87
CA VAL A 89 -9.03 21.91 1.20
C VAL A 89 -8.05 21.77 0.05
N TYR A 90 -6.91 21.14 0.28
CA TYR A 90 -5.88 20.95 -0.74
C TYR A 90 -6.34 20.03 -1.86
N LEU A 91 -7.16 19.03 -1.55
CA LEU A 91 -7.78 18.16 -2.57
C LEU A 91 -8.69 18.97 -3.50
N CYS A 92 -9.54 19.82 -2.92
CA CYS A 92 -10.38 20.71 -3.71
C CYS A 92 -9.59 21.72 -4.54
N GLN A 93 -8.47 22.24 -4.01
CA GLN A 93 -7.60 23.16 -4.75
C GLN A 93 -6.95 22.43 -5.94
N MET A 94 -6.44 21.22 -5.73
CA MET A 94 -5.84 20.42 -6.78
C MET A 94 -6.86 20.08 -7.88
N ALA A 95 -8.07 19.68 -7.51
CA ALA A 95 -9.16 19.46 -8.45
C ALA A 95 -9.49 20.70 -9.28
N LYS A 96 -9.50 21.89 -8.68
CA LYS A 96 -9.69 23.18 -9.40
C LYS A 96 -8.56 23.47 -10.38
N ILE A 97 -7.31 23.15 -10.02
CA ILE A 97 -6.15 23.31 -10.91
C ILE A 97 -6.29 22.40 -12.12
N ILE A 98 -6.63 21.12 -11.90
CA ILE A 98 -6.85 20.15 -12.98
C ILE A 98 -8.02 20.59 -13.85
N GLN A 99 -9.13 21.02 -13.27
CA GLN A 99 -10.28 21.52 -14.02
C GLN A 99 -9.93 22.73 -14.89
N ARG A 100 -9.17 23.68 -14.38
CA ARG A 100 -8.69 24.84 -15.15
C ARG A 100 -7.81 24.41 -16.32
N LYS A 101 -6.87 23.48 -16.08
CA LYS A 101 -6.01 22.92 -17.13
C LYS A 101 -6.83 22.18 -18.20
N ALA A 102 -7.83 21.40 -17.80
CA ALA A 102 -8.73 20.76 -18.74
C ALA A 102 -9.47 21.77 -19.62
N HIS A 103 -9.94 22.88 -19.06
CA HIS A 103 -10.55 23.96 -19.87
C HIS A 103 -9.55 24.62 -20.81
N GLU A 104 -8.31 24.85 -20.39
CA GLU A 104 -7.24 25.37 -21.25
C GLU A 104 -7.02 24.43 -22.45
N CYS A 105 -6.94 23.10 -22.23
CA CYS A 105 -6.77 22.09 -23.28
C CYS A 105 -7.95 22.02 -24.28
N VAL A 106 -9.16 22.31 -23.83
CA VAL A 106 -10.31 22.44 -24.75
C VAL A 106 -10.22 23.71 -25.59
N LEU A 107 -9.79 24.81 -25.00
CA LEU A 107 -9.66 26.11 -25.69
C LEU A 107 -8.53 26.09 -26.73
N ASP A 108 -7.43 25.42 -26.48
CA ASP A 108 -6.31 25.29 -27.42
C ASP A 108 -6.48 24.14 -28.43
N GLY A 109 -7.55 23.31 -28.25
CA GLY A 109 -7.89 22.23 -29.18
C GLY A 109 -7.10 20.95 -28.95
N SER A 110 -6.30 20.84 -27.89
CA SER A 110 -5.56 19.63 -27.54
C SER A 110 -6.45 18.54 -26.93
N TYR A 111 -7.65 18.90 -26.49
CA TYR A 111 -8.65 17.98 -25.97
C TYR A 111 -10.02 18.24 -26.61
N THR A 112 -10.63 17.20 -27.19
CA THR A 112 -11.84 17.33 -28.04
C THR A 112 -13.13 16.81 -27.38
N GLU A 113 -13.02 16.04 -26.30
CA GLU A 113 -14.18 15.50 -25.61
C GLU A 113 -14.86 16.57 -24.73
N PRO A 114 -16.17 16.50 -24.53
CA PRO A 114 -16.88 17.45 -23.68
C PRO A 114 -16.46 17.29 -22.22
N LEU A 115 -16.05 18.38 -21.59
CA LEU A 115 -15.73 18.38 -20.17
C LEU A 115 -17.00 18.39 -19.31
N PRO A 116 -17.01 17.73 -18.16
CA PRO A 116 -18.13 17.78 -17.24
C PRO A 116 -18.31 19.19 -16.67
N ASN A 117 -19.54 19.71 -16.73
CA ASN A 117 -19.87 20.99 -16.12
C ASN A 117 -20.10 20.80 -14.61
N TYR A 118 -19.02 20.71 -13.85
CA TYR A 118 -19.06 20.53 -12.40
C TYR A 118 -18.57 21.77 -11.65
N LYS A 119 -19.40 22.28 -10.74
CA LYS A 119 -19.03 23.44 -9.88
C LYS A 119 -18.55 22.93 -8.54
N LEU A 120 -17.23 22.77 -8.40
CA LEU A 120 -16.61 22.34 -7.14
C LEU A 120 -16.75 23.44 -6.07
N ARG A 121 -17.45 23.08 -4.98
CA ARG A 121 -17.57 23.91 -3.77
C ARG A 121 -16.54 23.44 -2.75
N CYS A 122 -15.89 24.38 -2.07
CA CYS A 122 -14.91 24.08 -1.05
C CYS A 122 -14.87 25.21 -0.03
N LYS A 123 -14.89 24.85 1.24
CA LYS A 123 -14.75 25.80 2.36
C LYS A 123 -13.28 25.85 2.78
N SER A 124 -12.61 26.97 2.49
CA SER A 124 -11.17 27.15 2.73
C SER A 124 -10.75 27.08 4.21
N ASN A 125 -11.63 27.42 5.14
CA ASN A 125 -11.36 27.45 6.57
C ASN A 125 -12.05 26.27 7.29
N ALA A 126 -12.02 25.08 6.71
CA ALA A 126 -12.56 23.88 7.33
C ALA A 126 -11.57 23.38 8.40
N PRO A 127 -11.98 23.25 9.68
CA PRO A 127 -11.16 22.61 10.69
C PRO A 127 -11.04 21.10 10.42
N SER A 128 -9.91 20.51 10.83
CA SER A 128 -9.73 19.06 10.84
C SER A 128 -10.87 18.36 11.61
N GLY A 129 -11.29 17.17 11.17
CA GLY A 129 -12.34 16.38 11.80
C GLY A 129 -13.75 16.98 11.75
N SER A 130 -13.93 18.17 11.14
CA SER A 130 -15.20 18.89 11.15
C SER A 130 -16.17 18.36 10.08
N TRP A 131 -17.45 18.75 10.23
CA TRP A 131 -18.45 18.55 9.20
C TRP A 131 -18.03 19.20 7.85
N PHE A 132 -17.36 20.35 7.90
CA PHE A 132 -16.88 21.05 6.70
C PHE A 132 -15.74 20.29 6.01
N ALA A 133 -14.88 19.59 6.76
CA ALA A 133 -13.86 18.72 6.21
C ALA A 133 -14.49 17.56 5.40
N ARG A 134 -15.52 16.93 5.98
CA ARG A 134 -16.31 15.88 5.31
C ARG A 134 -17.02 16.39 4.06
N ASP A 135 -17.62 17.59 4.14
CA ASP A 135 -18.30 18.22 3.00
C ASP A 135 -17.30 18.53 1.86
N ASN A 136 -16.13 19.10 2.19
CA ASN A 136 -15.05 19.31 1.21
C ASN A 136 -14.64 18.01 0.53
N THR A 137 -14.39 16.96 1.32
CA THR A 137 -13.97 15.65 0.81
C THR A 137 -15.06 15.03 -0.06
N ALA A 138 -16.33 15.09 0.34
CA ALA A 138 -17.47 14.60 -0.45
C ALA A 138 -17.60 15.35 -1.78
N ASN A 139 -17.43 16.68 -1.77
CA ASN A 139 -17.46 17.50 -2.98
C ASN A 139 -16.28 17.18 -3.90
N PHE A 140 -15.09 16.91 -3.36
CA PHE A 140 -13.92 16.45 -4.12
C PHE A 140 -14.18 15.11 -4.78
N LEU A 141 -14.67 14.11 -4.06
CA LEU A 141 -14.97 12.77 -4.60
C LEU A 141 -16.05 12.83 -5.68
N SER A 142 -17.09 13.66 -5.48
CA SER A 142 -18.13 13.89 -6.50
C SER A 142 -17.55 14.51 -7.77
N TRP A 143 -16.56 15.41 -7.62
CA TRP A 143 -15.81 15.96 -8.75
C TRP A 143 -14.96 14.89 -9.44
N CYS A 144 -14.23 14.05 -8.70
CA CYS A 144 -13.45 12.93 -9.24
C CYS A 144 -14.32 12.01 -10.10
N LYS A 145 -15.49 11.63 -9.60
CA LYS A 145 -16.47 10.84 -10.33
C LYS A 145 -16.93 11.52 -11.64
N ALA A 146 -17.22 12.82 -11.58
CA ALA A 146 -17.60 13.58 -12.76
C ALA A 146 -16.47 13.65 -13.82
N PHE A 147 -15.20 13.66 -13.38
CA PHE A 147 -14.01 13.65 -14.25
C PHE A 147 -13.57 12.26 -14.68
N GLY A 148 -14.37 11.22 -14.41
CA GLY A 148 -14.20 9.87 -14.96
C GLY A 148 -13.42 8.91 -14.07
N MET A 149 -13.21 9.24 -12.79
CA MET A 149 -12.65 8.29 -11.82
C MET A 149 -13.69 7.20 -11.51
N ALA A 150 -13.28 5.95 -11.55
CA ALA A 150 -14.17 4.82 -11.25
C ALA A 150 -14.45 4.71 -9.75
N ASP A 151 -15.63 4.18 -9.40
CA ASP A 151 -16.06 4.10 -7.98
C ASP A 151 -15.13 3.24 -7.11
N ASP A 152 -14.49 2.23 -7.68
CA ASP A 152 -13.52 1.35 -7.02
C ASP A 152 -12.14 2.00 -6.77
N GLN A 153 -11.87 3.13 -7.41
CA GLN A 153 -10.66 3.94 -7.23
C GLN A 153 -10.84 5.08 -6.22
N MET A 154 -12.06 5.28 -5.75
CA MET A 154 -12.39 6.30 -4.77
C MET A 154 -12.34 5.74 -3.35
N PHE A 155 -12.26 6.65 -2.37
CA PHE A 155 -12.29 6.32 -0.95
C PHE A 155 -13.56 6.90 -0.28
N GLU A 156 -13.89 6.44 0.91
CA GLU A 156 -14.96 7.04 1.70
C GLU A 156 -14.47 8.28 2.44
N THR A 157 -15.32 9.29 2.60
CA THR A 157 -14.95 10.57 3.26
C THR A 157 -14.30 10.37 4.62
N GLU A 158 -14.73 9.37 5.37
CA GLU A 158 -14.23 9.06 6.70
C GLU A 158 -12.78 8.54 6.67
N TYR A 159 -12.37 7.87 5.59
CA TYR A 159 -11.01 7.36 5.44
C TYR A 159 -9.94 8.46 5.47
N LEU A 160 -10.26 9.63 4.90
CA LEU A 160 -9.38 10.78 4.95
C LEU A 160 -9.49 11.52 6.29
N VAL A 161 -10.72 11.83 6.72
CA VAL A 161 -10.95 12.73 7.87
C VAL A 161 -10.59 12.07 9.21
N SER A 162 -10.70 10.74 9.31
CA SER A 162 -10.38 9.96 10.52
C SER A 162 -9.10 9.13 10.36
N HIS A 163 -8.36 9.26 9.27
CA HIS A 163 -7.09 8.57 8.97
C HIS A 163 -7.21 7.03 9.07
N THR A 164 -8.36 6.46 8.70
CA THR A 164 -8.63 5.03 8.91
C THR A 164 -8.16 4.13 7.78
N ALA A 165 -8.00 4.65 6.55
CA ALA A 165 -7.60 3.89 5.38
C ALA A 165 -6.69 4.68 4.44
N GLU A 166 -5.48 5.00 4.89
CA GLU A 166 -4.48 5.79 4.14
C GLU A 166 -4.21 5.24 2.74
N LYS A 167 -4.11 3.93 2.61
CA LYS A 167 -3.85 3.28 1.31
C LYS A 167 -4.89 3.65 0.25
N SER A 168 -6.17 3.67 0.61
CA SER A 168 -7.25 4.03 -0.33
C SER A 168 -7.15 5.49 -0.76
N VAL A 169 -6.77 6.39 0.16
CA VAL A 169 -6.55 7.80 -0.13
C VAL A 169 -5.37 7.97 -1.09
N VAL A 170 -4.24 7.32 -0.81
CA VAL A 170 -3.03 7.38 -1.65
C VAL A 170 -3.32 6.86 -3.07
N LEU A 171 -4.02 5.74 -3.22
CA LEU A 171 -4.39 5.19 -4.53
C LEU A 171 -5.30 6.12 -5.31
N CYS A 172 -6.29 6.73 -4.66
CA CYS A 172 -7.16 7.74 -5.28
C CYS A 172 -6.36 8.95 -5.77
N LEU A 173 -5.37 9.41 -5.01
CA LEU A 173 -4.52 10.54 -5.42
C LEU A 173 -3.57 10.20 -6.56
N LEU A 174 -3.11 8.95 -6.68
CA LEU A 174 -2.38 8.50 -7.86
C LEU A 174 -3.29 8.53 -9.10
N GLU A 175 -4.55 8.13 -8.96
CA GLU A 175 -5.51 8.23 -10.08
C GLU A 175 -5.83 9.68 -10.43
N LEU A 176 -5.96 10.55 -9.41
CA LEU A 176 -6.08 12.00 -9.63
C LEU A 176 -4.90 12.55 -10.44
N ALA A 177 -3.70 12.10 -10.15
CA ALA A 177 -2.49 12.49 -10.89
C ALA A 177 -2.51 12.01 -12.34
N ARG A 178 -3.05 10.80 -12.61
CA ARG A 178 -3.28 10.30 -13.98
C ARG A 178 -4.29 11.15 -14.74
N ILE A 179 -5.38 11.56 -14.08
CA ILE A 179 -6.35 12.50 -14.65
C ILE A 179 -5.67 13.83 -14.96
N GLY A 180 -4.88 14.38 -14.02
CA GLY A 180 -4.13 15.62 -14.25
C GLY A 180 -3.17 15.53 -15.43
N TYR A 181 -2.48 14.39 -15.58
CA TYR A 181 -1.57 14.16 -16.70
C TYR A 181 -2.27 14.22 -18.07
N LYS A 182 -3.51 13.73 -18.19
CA LYS A 182 -4.32 13.83 -19.43
C LYS A 182 -4.47 15.28 -19.90
N PHE A 183 -4.44 16.24 -18.99
CA PHE A 183 -4.58 17.67 -19.25
C PHE A 183 -3.24 18.43 -19.15
N GLY A 184 -2.12 17.72 -19.31
CA GLY A 184 -0.79 18.31 -19.39
C GLY A 184 -0.22 18.78 -18.06
N LEU A 185 -0.78 18.39 -16.92
CA LEU A 185 -0.15 18.61 -15.62
C LEU A 185 1.06 17.68 -15.50
N GLU A 186 2.18 18.19 -14.99
CA GLU A 186 3.35 17.35 -14.74
C GLU A 186 3.03 16.33 -13.63
N PRO A 187 3.13 15.02 -13.92
CA PRO A 187 2.72 13.99 -12.97
C PRO A 187 3.82 13.69 -11.95
N PRO A 188 3.49 12.97 -10.84
CA PRO A 188 4.48 12.40 -9.94
C PRO A 188 5.45 11.46 -10.66
N SER A 189 6.60 11.18 -10.05
CA SER A 189 7.64 10.34 -10.65
C SER A 189 7.16 8.91 -10.96
N LEU A 190 6.28 8.36 -10.13
CA LEU A 190 5.65 7.05 -10.35
C LEU A 190 4.83 7.01 -11.63
N ILE A 191 4.02 8.02 -11.86
CA ILE A 191 3.18 8.10 -13.08
C ILE A 191 4.06 8.34 -14.32
N LYS A 192 5.15 9.10 -14.20
CA LYS A 192 6.14 9.22 -15.28
C LYS A 192 6.74 7.87 -15.65
N MET A 193 7.19 7.10 -14.66
CA MET A 193 7.73 5.76 -14.87
C MET A 193 6.69 4.81 -15.51
N GLU A 194 5.44 4.91 -15.08
CA GLU A 194 4.33 4.14 -15.64
C GLU A 194 4.17 4.44 -17.15
N LYS A 195 4.15 5.71 -17.52
CA LYS A 195 4.00 6.14 -18.92
C LYS A 195 5.21 5.78 -19.78
N GLU A 196 6.42 5.85 -19.23
CA GLU A 196 7.61 5.37 -19.91
C GLU A 196 7.57 3.86 -20.19
N MET A 197 7.09 3.07 -19.23
CA MET A 197 6.93 1.62 -19.41
C MET A 197 5.87 1.29 -20.47
N GLU A 198 4.72 1.98 -20.46
CA GLU A 198 3.66 1.82 -21.47
C GLU A 198 4.23 2.13 -22.87
N ARG A 199 4.96 3.24 -23.03
CA ARG A 199 5.59 3.60 -24.30
C ARG A 199 6.61 2.56 -24.77
N MET A 200 7.43 2.02 -23.84
CA MET A 200 8.42 0.98 -24.19
C MET A 200 7.76 -0.34 -24.61
N GLU A 201 6.58 -0.64 -24.06
CA GLU A 201 5.80 -1.82 -24.46
C GLU A 201 5.14 -1.65 -25.83
N GLU A 202 4.72 -0.42 -26.18
CA GLU A 202 4.15 -0.10 -27.50
C GLU A 202 5.21 -0.07 -28.61
N GLU A 203 6.45 0.30 -28.27
CA GLU A 203 7.60 0.38 -29.20
C GLU A 203 8.33 -0.97 -29.37
N GLU A 204 7.70 -2.15 -29.34
CA GLU A 204 8.35 -3.45 -29.50
C GLU A 204 9.17 -3.57 -30.79
N LEU A 205 10.37 -2.96 -30.79
CA LEU A 205 11.49 -3.30 -31.66
C LEU A 205 12.37 -4.37 -30.98
N PRO A 206 13.03 -5.28 -31.74
CA PRO A 206 13.82 -6.37 -31.17
C PRO A 206 14.89 -5.83 -30.20
N PRO A 207 15.16 -6.50 -29.08
CA PRO A 207 15.91 -5.93 -27.97
C PRO A 207 17.35 -5.56 -28.37
N PRO A 208 17.80 -4.31 -28.11
CA PRO A 208 19.21 -3.97 -28.23
C PRO A 208 20.01 -4.72 -27.16
N ARG A 209 21.23 -5.16 -27.54
CA ARG A 209 22.14 -5.87 -26.63
C ARG A 209 22.36 -5.10 -25.32
N PRO A 210 22.40 -5.77 -24.16
CA PRO A 210 22.52 -5.10 -22.88
C PRO A 210 23.85 -4.33 -22.78
N PRO A 211 23.81 -3.06 -22.27
CA PRO A 211 25.00 -2.34 -21.90
C PRO A 211 25.69 -2.99 -20.68
N PRO A 212 27.01 -2.82 -20.49
CA PRO A 212 27.76 -3.42 -19.40
C PRO A 212 27.23 -2.94 -18.02
N PRO A 213 27.27 -3.77 -16.97
CA PRO A 213 26.64 -3.50 -15.68
C PRO A 213 27.28 -2.29 -15.00
N LYS A 214 26.43 -1.30 -14.65
CA LYS A 214 26.83 -0.22 -13.75
C LYS A 214 26.83 -0.74 -12.30
N PRO A 215 27.77 -0.32 -11.42
CA PRO A 215 27.74 -0.66 -10.01
C PRO A 215 26.46 -0.07 -9.40
N ASN A 216 25.64 -0.88 -8.82
CA ASN A 216 24.25 -0.72 -8.36
C ASN A 216 23.21 -0.95 -9.47
N SER A 217 23.29 -2.08 -10.15
CA SER A 217 22.26 -2.45 -11.12
C SER A 217 20.94 -2.77 -10.41
N LEU A 218 19.83 -2.47 -11.08
CA LEU A 218 18.49 -2.88 -10.61
C LEU A 218 18.46 -4.36 -10.20
N ASP A 219 19.16 -5.20 -10.96
CA ASP A 219 19.24 -6.64 -10.73
C ASP A 219 19.92 -7.01 -9.41
N ASP A 220 21.00 -6.31 -9.06
CA ASP A 220 21.75 -6.61 -7.83
C ASP A 220 20.92 -6.24 -6.60
N GLU A 221 20.18 -5.15 -6.68
CA GLU A 221 19.31 -4.71 -5.60
C GLU A 221 18.08 -5.63 -5.48
N VAL A 222 17.48 -6.05 -6.60
CA VAL A 222 16.40 -7.07 -6.59
C VAL A 222 16.88 -8.37 -5.96
N LYS A 223 18.08 -8.85 -6.32
CA LYS A 223 18.66 -10.05 -5.70
C LYS A 223 18.92 -9.87 -4.21
N ARG A 224 19.43 -8.69 -3.79
CA ARG A 224 19.69 -8.39 -2.39
C ARG A 224 18.39 -8.46 -1.56
N ILE A 225 17.33 -7.81 -2.00
CA ILE A 225 16.03 -7.83 -1.31
C ILE A 225 15.42 -9.25 -1.33
N ALA A 226 15.47 -9.94 -2.47
CA ALA A 226 14.98 -11.31 -2.57
C ALA A 226 15.72 -12.27 -1.62
N PHE A 227 17.02 -12.06 -1.41
CA PHE A 227 17.81 -12.82 -0.45
C PHE A 227 17.42 -12.50 1.00
N MET A 228 17.23 -11.21 1.33
CA MET A 228 16.78 -10.79 2.66
C MET A 228 15.41 -11.36 3.01
N CYS A 229 14.48 -11.38 2.04
CA CYS A 229 13.13 -11.95 2.19
C CYS A 229 13.11 -13.49 2.08
N LYS A 230 14.25 -14.17 1.94
CA LYS A 230 14.36 -15.62 1.73
C LYS A 230 13.55 -16.15 0.54
N CYS A 231 13.38 -15.32 -0.49
CA CYS A 231 12.57 -15.61 -1.68
C CYS A 231 13.38 -15.73 -2.98
N HIS A 232 14.73 -15.80 -2.88
CA HIS A 232 15.64 -15.76 -4.03
C HIS A 232 15.37 -16.86 -5.08
N ASP A 233 14.94 -18.06 -4.67
CA ASP A 233 14.63 -19.17 -5.57
C ASP A 233 13.39 -18.93 -6.42
N HIS A 234 12.52 -18.01 -6.00
CA HIS A 234 11.25 -17.70 -6.65
C HIS A 234 11.30 -16.43 -7.52
N VAL A 235 12.46 -15.77 -7.60
CA VAL A 235 12.66 -14.55 -8.37
C VAL A 235 13.58 -14.84 -9.56
N LYS A 236 13.06 -14.76 -10.79
CA LYS A 236 13.82 -14.98 -12.03
C LYS A 236 13.71 -13.76 -12.92
N LYS A 237 14.85 -13.27 -13.42
CA LYS A 237 14.89 -12.21 -14.42
C LYS A 237 14.42 -12.73 -15.78
N LEU A 238 13.49 -12.05 -16.43
CA LEU A 238 13.02 -12.34 -17.77
C LEU A 238 13.60 -11.35 -18.81
N GLY A 239 13.79 -10.09 -18.39
CA GLY A 239 14.31 -9.03 -19.23
C GLY A 239 14.68 -7.81 -18.42
N GLU A 240 14.96 -6.68 -19.06
CA GLU A 240 15.25 -5.45 -18.33
C GLU A 240 14.03 -4.96 -17.55
N GLY A 241 14.14 -4.96 -16.21
CA GLY A 241 13.06 -4.60 -15.31
C GLY A 241 11.85 -5.56 -15.30
N LYS A 242 11.89 -6.67 -16.06
CA LYS A 242 10.83 -7.70 -16.04
C LYS A 242 11.31 -8.93 -15.28
N TYR A 243 10.54 -9.35 -14.28
CA TYR A 243 10.86 -10.48 -13.42
C TYR A 243 9.67 -11.45 -13.29
N LEU A 244 9.98 -12.73 -13.15
CA LEU A 244 9.01 -13.75 -12.76
C LEU A 244 9.14 -13.94 -11.26
N ILE A 245 8.09 -13.60 -10.50
CA ILE A 245 8.04 -13.75 -9.05
C ILE A 245 6.82 -14.59 -8.67
N PHE A 246 7.03 -15.70 -7.95
CA PHE A 246 5.97 -16.65 -7.58
C PHE A 246 5.08 -17.07 -8.77
N GLY A 247 5.68 -17.23 -9.96
CA GLY A 247 4.97 -17.63 -11.18
C GLY A 247 4.21 -16.50 -11.90
N LYS A 248 4.28 -15.26 -11.40
CA LYS A 248 3.68 -14.08 -12.05
C LYS A 248 4.76 -13.18 -12.64
N VAL A 249 4.53 -12.69 -13.86
CA VAL A 249 5.40 -11.69 -14.49
C VAL A 249 5.08 -10.33 -13.90
N VAL A 250 6.09 -9.65 -13.37
CA VAL A 250 5.99 -8.32 -12.77
C VAL A 250 7.05 -7.39 -13.33
N GLN A 251 6.75 -6.11 -13.35
CA GLN A 251 7.71 -5.06 -13.71
C GLN A 251 8.22 -4.39 -12.44
N ILE A 252 9.56 -4.20 -12.38
CA ILE A 252 10.25 -3.56 -11.26
C ILE A 252 11.03 -2.37 -11.78
N ARG A 253 10.95 -1.24 -11.07
CA ARG A 253 11.67 0.00 -11.35
C ARG A 253 12.17 0.66 -10.07
N PHE A 254 13.22 1.47 -10.18
CA PHE A 254 13.62 2.38 -9.12
C PHE A 254 12.76 3.63 -9.10
N LEU A 255 12.22 3.95 -7.95
CA LEU A 255 11.64 5.26 -7.66
C LEU A 255 12.72 6.13 -6.99
N LYS A 256 13.05 7.29 -7.62
CA LYS A 256 14.05 8.26 -7.11
C LYS A 256 15.41 7.61 -6.75
N ASN A 257 15.80 6.51 -7.41
CA ASN A 257 16.99 5.71 -7.09
C ASN A 257 17.09 5.22 -5.62
N ARG A 258 15.99 5.22 -4.89
CA ARG A 258 15.95 4.83 -3.46
C ARG A 258 15.07 3.62 -3.21
N HIS A 259 13.92 3.51 -3.86
CA HIS A 259 12.94 2.47 -3.60
C HIS A 259 12.72 1.59 -4.83
N LEU A 260 12.71 0.28 -4.64
CA LEU A 260 12.29 -0.67 -5.68
C LEU A 260 10.78 -0.84 -5.66
N MET A 261 10.14 -0.40 -6.74
CA MET A 261 8.70 -0.46 -6.91
C MET A 261 8.31 -1.56 -7.88
N VAL A 262 7.24 -2.28 -7.55
CA VAL A 262 6.64 -3.36 -8.36
C VAL A 262 5.27 -2.89 -8.83
N ARG A 263 4.99 -3.03 -10.13
CA ARG A 263 3.66 -2.77 -10.67
C ARG A 263 2.74 -3.96 -10.42
N VAL A 264 1.63 -3.75 -9.72
CA VAL A 264 0.67 -4.78 -9.33
C VAL A 264 -0.76 -4.31 -9.64
N GLY A 265 -1.44 -4.99 -10.56
CA GLY A 265 -2.79 -4.61 -10.95
C GLY A 265 -2.82 -3.19 -11.54
N GLY A 266 -3.58 -2.30 -11.01
CA GLY A 266 -3.62 -0.88 -11.39
C GLY A 266 -2.76 0.04 -10.53
N GLY A 267 -1.93 -0.50 -9.62
CA GLY A 267 -1.16 0.29 -8.65
C GLY A 267 0.31 -0.12 -8.56
N TRP A 268 0.99 0.44 -7.56
CA TRP A 268 2.38 0.19 -7.25
C TRP A 268 2.53 -0.31 -5.83
N ASP A 269 3.56 -1.12 -5.60
CA ASP A 269 3.94 -1.64 -4.29
C ASP A 269 5.46 -1.67 -4.17
N THR A 270 6.01 -1.67 -2.97
CA THR A 270 7.44 -1.91 -2.78
C THR A 270 7.76 -3.38 -3.02
N LEU A 271 8.97 -3.66 -3.55
CA LEU A 271 9.39 -5.04 -3.80
C LEU A 271 9.40 -5.89 -2.53
N GLU A 272 9.82 -5.31 -1.42
CA GLU A 272 9.88 -5.99 -0.11
C GLU A 272 8.48 -6.41 0.35
N HIS A 273 7.53 -5.48 0.37
CA HIS A 273 6.14 -5.77 0.72
C HIS A 273 5.52 -6.80 -0.23
N TYR A 274 5.74 -6.66 -1.54
CA TYR A 274 5.25 -7.60 -2.53
C TYR A 274 5.76 -9.02 -2.28
N LEU A 275 7.06 -9.21 -2.02
CA LEU A 275 7.65 -10.52 -1.75
C LEU A 275 7.09 -11.15 -0.49
N ILE A 276 6.91 -10.39 0.58
CA ILE A 276 6.37 -10.89 1.85
C ILE A 276 4.89 -11.24 1.72
N HIS A 277 4.10 -10.35 1.09
CA HIS A 277 2.65 -10.52 1.00
C HIS A 277 2.23 -11.61 0.02
N HIS A 278 2.96 -11.79 -1.09
CA HIS A 278 2.64 -12.78 -2.12
C HIS A 278 3.40 -14.11 -1.98
N ASN A 279 4.23 -14.26 -0.95
CA ASN A 279 4.89 -15.54 -0.68
C ASN A 279 3.82 -16.62 -0.41
N PRO A 280 3.75 -17.69 -1.22
CA PRO A 280 2.77 -18.76 -1.04
C PRO A 280 3.03 -19.61 0.21
N VAL A 281 4.27 -19.56 0.73
CA VAL A 281 4.69 -20.34 1.90
C VAL A 281 5.21 -19.38 2.97
N GLN A 282 4.49 -19.24 4.07
CA GLN A 282 4.96 -18.54 5.25
C GLN A 282 5.66 -19.56 6.17
N VAL A 283 6.93 -19.32 6.45
CA VAL A 283 7.74 -20.17 7.34
C VAL A 283 7.88 -19.44 8.67
N PHE A 284 7.37 -20.05 9.74
CA PHE A 284 7.49 -19.54 11.09
C PHE A 284 8.55 -20.35 11.85
N GLU A 285 9.51 -19.66 12.48
CA GLU A 285 10.45 -20.29 13.42
C GLU A 285 9.86 -20.16 14.84
N HIS A 286 9.36 -21.25 15.39
CA HIS A 286 8.97 -21.32 16.80
C HIS A 286 10.19 -21.62 17.67
N ARG A 287 10.46 -20.76 18.64
CA ARG A 287 11.37 -21.06 19.77
C ARG A 287 10.52 -21.51 20.94
N ARG A 288 10.68 -22.75 21.40
CA ARG A 288 10.09 -23.15 22.67
C ARG A 288 10.73 -22.33 23.80
N PRO A 289 9.95 -21.72 24.72
CA PRO A 289 10.51 -21.20 25.95
C PRO A 289 11.11 -22.35 26.74
N ASN A 290 12.34 -22.20 27.22
CA ASN A 290 12.99 -23.16 28.10
C ASN A 290 12.14 -23.34 29.36
N THR A 291 11.46 -24.46 29.50
CA THR A 291 11.02 -24.91 30.83
C THR A 291 12.28 -25.21 31.65
N ALA A 292 12.48 -24.40 32.67
CA ALA A 292 13.57 -24.57 33.63
C ALA A 292 13.46 -25.94 34.27
N ASN A 293 14.28 -26.89 33.83
CA ASN A 293 14.90 -27.93 34.64
C ASN A 293 15.71 -28.89 33.75
N GLY A 294 17.03 -28.89 33.95
CA GLY A 294 17.91 -30.01 33.64
C GLY A 294 18.50 -30.04 32.22
N SER A 295 19.76 -29.56 32.16
CA SER A 295 20.85 -30.02 31.27
C SER A 295 20.45 -30.82 29.99
N HIS A 296 20.48 -30.20 28.89
CA HIS A 296 21.19 -30.52 27.64
C HIS A 296 20.84 -29.50 26.56
N ASP A 297 21.88 -28.92 26.00
CA ASP A 297 21.88 -27.98 24.90
C ASP A 297 21.27 -28.64 23.63
N SER A 298 20.01 -28.37 23.34
CA SER A 298 19.45 -28.54 22.00
C SER A 298 18.22 -27.66 21.88
N THR A 299 18.46 -26.42 21.43
CA THR A 299 17.44 -25.51 20.88
C THR A 299 16.86 -26.18 19.62
N SER A 300 15.84 -27.03 19.77
CA SER A 300 15.13 -27.56 18.64
C SER A 300 14.24 -26.46 18.04
N LYS A 301 14.68 -25.92 16.92
CA LYS A 301 13.87 -25.02 16.09
C LYS A 301 12.90 -25.83 15.28
N TYR A 302 11.62 -25.52 15.39
CA TYR A 302 10.58 -26.11 14.54
C TYR A 302 10.20 -25.11 13.44
N LEU A 303 10.16 -25.58 12.20
CA LEU A 303 9.68 -24.84 11.05
C LEU A 303 8.21 -25.22 10.84
N CYS A 304 7.31 -24.24 11.04
CA CYS A 304 5.90 -24.39 10.69
C CYS A 304 5.64 -23.78 9.32
N PHE A 305 4.97 -24.51 8.45
CA PHE A 305 4.58 -24.06 7.12
C PHE A 305 3.07 -23.80 7.09
N LYS A 306 2.66 -22.55 6.85
CA LYS A 306 1.26 -22.20 6.60
C LYS A 306 1.11 -21.91 5.10
N SER A 307 0.41 -22.79 4.37
CA SER A 307 0.10 -22.56 2.96
C SER A 307 -1.14 -21.68 2.84
N LYS A 308 -1.09 -20.65 1.98
CA LYS A 308 -2.25 -19.80 1.65
C LYS A 308 -3.31 -20.54 0.81
N TYR A 309 -2.98 -21.68 0.26
CA TYR A 309 -3.92 -22.47 -0.54
C TYR A 309 -4.55 -23.55 0.33
N LYS A 310 -5.89 -23.47 0.51
CA LYS A 310 -6.64 -24.64 1.01
C LYS A 310 -6.58 -25.71 -0.09
N SER A 311 -6.09 -26.88 0.23
CA SER A 311 -6.32 -28.08 -0.60
C SER A 311 -7.84 -28.31 -0.61
N GLU A 312 -8.45 -28.32 -1.80
CA GLU A 312 -9.81 -28.84 -2.00
C GLU A 312 -9.90 -30.31 -1.63
#